data_61e253de9bae0e24952ec2bcd37ab021
#
_entry.id   61e253de9bae0e24952ec2bcd37ab021
#
_cell.length_a   1.000
_cell.length_b   1.000
_cell.length_c   1.000
_cell.angle_alpha   90.00
_cell.angle_beta   90.00
_cell.angle_gamma   90.00
#
_symmetry.space_group_name_H-M   'P 1'
#
loop_
_entity.id
_entity.type
_entity.pdbx_description
1 polymer ?
#
loop_
_entity_poly.entity_id
_entity_poly.type
_entity_poly.pdbx_seq_one_letter_code
_entity_poly.pdbx_strand_id
1 'polypeptide(L)'
;MKNNPLPRLDTSPELRDRILPYCRLKPGEIWQDPDGKHRVGCLDATDTMQVVKLVGEFAPTLAIQDPPYNLVAFERRSIEEYIDWSKRWVQNTYAVLAENASLYVWLGADQNDGFQPLADFIIMMRSQPFASRSFITMRNQRGYGTQKNWMAVRQELLYYTKGNPVFNVEAEYTDIPKILRGYYKEVNGVVTENLERGKADTIRAGNVIQQVFYRMEENVSGCYCQKPLKSIERIIRASSNKNDTIIDLFAHSGTTLLAAEILGRRCLTADVDPIFCEITIRRLEHYRQTGRTGWQNGHPFEKDLPDLFLRESEVDPLPLGASSSQATLFG
;
A
#
# COMPACT_ATOMS: atom_id res chain seq x y z
N MET A 1 6.83 26.82 -15.85
CA MET A 1 7.77 26.54 -14.74
C MET A 1 7.86 25.02 -14.61
N LYS A 2 9.06 24.44 -14.69
CA LYS A 2 9.23 23.03 -14.38
C LYS A 2 9.21 22.89 -12.86
N ASN A 3 8.14 22.31 -12.32
CA ASN A 3 8.05 22.01 -10.90
C ASN A 3 8.96 20.82 -10.63
N ASN A 4 10.02 21.01 -9.87
CA ASN A 4 10.85 19.90 -9.41
C ASN A 4 10.13 19.18 -8.28
N PRO A 5 10.08 17.84 -8.32
CA PRO A 5 9.48 17.07 -7.23
C PRO A 5 10.28 17.28 -5.94
N LEU A 6 9.62 17.18 -4.79
CA LEU A 6 10.30 17.14 -3.50
C LEU A 6 11.28 15.96 -3.45
N PRO A 7 12.44 16.10 -2.79
CA PRO A 7 13.29 14.96 -2.47
C PRO A 7 12.55 13.98 -1.55
N ARG A 8 13.14 12.81 -1.39
CA ARG A 8 12.57 11.79 -0.50
C ARG A 8 12.48 12.31 0.94
N LEU A 9 11.27 12.26 1.50
CA LEU A 9 11.02 12.70 2.88
C LEU A 9 11.67 11.82 3.93
N ASP A 10 11.86 10.55 3.63
CA ASP A 10 12.52 9.58 4.51
C ASP A 10 14.06 9.74 4.59
N THR A 11 14.67 10.49 3.65
CA THR A 11 16.13 10.64 3.55
C THR A 11 16.62 12.09 3.60
N SER A 12 15.73 13.06 3.83
CA SER A 12 16.07 14.50 3.88
C SER A 12 15.72 15.13 5.23
N PRO A 13 16.60 15.08 6.24
CA PRO A 13 16.35 15.65 7.57
C PRO A 13 15.99 17.13 7.54
N GLU A 14 16.73 17.93 6.77
CA GLU A 14 16.49 19.38 6.66
C GLU A 14 15.09 19.71 6.11
N LEU A 15 14.64 18.96 5.11
CA LEU A 15 13.28 19.12 4.57
C LEU A 15 12.24 18.71 5.61
N ARG A 16 12.49 17.64 6.35
CA ARG A 16 11.60 17.18 7.42
C ARG A 16 11.44 18.22 8.51
N ASP A 17 12.53 18.80 8.99
CA ASP A 17 12.53 19.86 10.01
C ASP A 17 11.71 21.09 9.57
N ARG A 18 11.74 21.41 8.28
CA ARG A 18 10.93 22.51 7.71
C ARG A 18 9.44 22.17 7.61
N ILE A 19 9.09 20.91 7.40
CA ILE A 19 7.70 20.43 7.24
C ILE A 19 7.01 20.16 8.58
N LEU A 20 7.73 19.62 9.56
CA LEU A 20 7.18 19.20 10.85
C LEU A 20 6.31 20.26 11.56
N PRO A 21 6.63 21.57 11.55
CA PRO A 21 5.79 22.59 12.16
C PRO A 21 4.37 22.71 11.58
N TYR A 22 4.15 22.20 10.38
CA TYR A 22 2.86 22.23 9.67
C TYR A 22 2.07 20.94 9.81
N CYS A 23 2.58 19.97 10.58
CA CYS A 23 1.89 18.72 10.86
C CYS A 23 0.91 18.88 12.02
N ARG A 24 -0.36 18.49 11.81
CA ARG A 24 -1.44 18.61 12.78
C ARG A 24 -1.29 17.62 13.95
N LEU A 25 -0.70 16.45 13.68
CA LEU A 25 -0.59 15.38 14.67
C LEU A 25 0.81 15.26 15.22
N LYS A 26 0.87 14.97 16.52
CA LYS A 26 2.06 14.52 17.24
C LYS A 26 1.95 13.02 17.56
N PRO A 27 3.05 12.34 17.88
CA PRO A 27 3.01 10.94 18.29
C PRO A 27 1.98 10.69 19.40
N GLY A 28 1.12 9.69 19.21
CA GLY A 28 0.02 9.33 20.10
C GLY A 28 -1.31 10.03 19.83
N GLU A 29 -1.36 10.99 18.91
CA GLU A 29 -2.58 11.74 18.57
C GLU A 29 -3.33 11.11 17.38
N ILE A 30 -4.64 11.35 17.33
CA ILE A 30 -5.54 10.88 16.28
C ILE A 30 -6.36 12.06 15.76
N TRP A 31 -6.30 12.28 14.46
CA TRP A 31 -7.21 13.14 13.74
C TRP A 31 -8.49 12.39 13.40
N GLN A 32 -9.62 13.02 13.66
CA GLN A 32 -10.93 12.52 13.27
C GLN A 32 -11.46 13.35 12.09
N ASP A 33 -11.86 12.66 11.05
CA ASP A 33 -12.51 13.26 9.91
C ASP A 33 -13.75 14.06 10.37
N PRO A 34 -13.88 15.33 9.97
CA PRO A 34 -15.07 16.15 10.30
C PRO A 34 -16.39 15.49 9.88
N ASP A 35 -16.39 14.71 8.79
CA ASP A 35 -17.57 13.94 8.33
C ASP A 35 -17.79 12.65 9.13
N GLY A 36 -16.97 12.36 10.14
CA GLY A 36 -17.07 11.18 10.99
C GLY A 36 -16.74 9.86 10.27
N LYS A 37 -16.17 9.91 9.08
CA LYS A 37 -15.97 8.73 8.23
C LYS A 37 -14.61 8.09 8.42
N HIS A 38 -13.55 8.86 8.60
CA HIS A 38 -12.18 8.35 8.67
C HIS A 38 -11.46 8.77 9.96
N ARG A 39 -10.39 8.05 10.27
CA ARG A 39 -9.43 8.43 11.33
C ARG A 39 -8.01 8.30 10.79
N VAL A 40 -7.13 9.23 11.15
CA VAL A 40 -5.69 9.14 10.90
C VAL A 40 -4.97 9.29 12.21
N GLY A 41 -4.14 8.33 12.58
CA GLY A 41 -3.38 8.34 13.83
C GLY A 41 -1.87 8.47 13.57
N CYS A 42 -1.19 9.30 14.38
CA CYS A 42 0.26 9.29 14.45
C CYS A 42 0.68 8.26 15.51
N LEU A 43 0.74 6.98 15.13
CA LEU A 43 0.72 5.85 16.06
C LEU A 43 1.72 4.76 15.65
N ASP A 44 2.24 4.04 16.66
CA ASP A 44 3.05 2.84 16.44
C ASP A 44 2.15 1.61 16.28
N ALA A 45 2.24 0.96 15.13
CA ALA A 45 1.51 -0.28 14.81
C ALA A 45 1.79 -1.43 15.82
N THR A 46 2.92 -1.39 16.52
CA THR A 46 3.29 -2.39 17.53
C THR A 46 2.77 -2.09 18.94
N ASP A 47 2.23 -0.90 19.16
CA ASP A 47 1.62 -0.50 20.43
C ASP A 47 0.13 -0.87 20.44
N THR A 48 -0.23 -1.89 21.20
CA THR A 48 -1.60 -2.40 21.30
C THR A 48 -2.60 -1.33 21.74
N MET A 49 -2.24 -0.50 22.70
CA MET A 49 -3.16 0.52 23.22
C MET A 49 -3.43 1.61 22.20
N GLN A 50 -2.43 2.00 21.43
CA GLN A 50 -2.58 2.98 20.37
C GLN A 50 -3.45 2.43 19.23
N VAL A 51 -3.26 1.18 18.82
CA VAL A 51 -4.07 0.53 17.78
C VAL A 51 -5.53 0.40 18.23
N VAL A 52 -5.77 -0.03 19.47
CA VAL A 52 -7.13 -0.10 20.05
C VAL A 52 -7.78 1.29 20.10
N LYS A 53 -7.02 2.33 20.50
CA LYS A 53 -7.51 3.71 20.52
C LYS A 53 -7.92 4.21 19.13
N LEU A 54 -7.15 3.86 18.08
CA LEU A 54 -7.47 4.21 16.68
C LEU A 54 -8.80 3.60 16.25
N VAL A 55 -8.97 2.32 16.56
CA VAL A 55 -10.16 1.55 16.14
C VAL A 55 -11.39 1.97 16.93
N GLY A 56 -11.26 2.13 18.25
CA GLY A 56 -12.38 2.51 19.10
C GLY A 56 -13.55 1.54 19.03
N GLU A 57 -14.72 2.05 18.65
CA GLU A 57 -15.98 1.28 18.54
C GLU A 57 -16.14 0.51 17.21
N PHE A 58 -15.24 0.70 16.25
CA PHE A 58 -15.36 0.06 14.95
C PHE A 58 -14.79 -1.36 14.95
N ALA A 59 -15.28 -2.18 14.03
CA ALA A 59 -14.80 -3.54 13.80
C ALA A 59 -14.35 -3.69 12.33
N PRO A 60 -13.06 -3.42 12.02
CA PRO A 60 -12.58 -3.51 10.64
C PRO A 60 -12.72 -4.91 10.05
N THR A 61 -13.27 -5.01 8.84
CA THR A 61 -13.45 -6.27 8.10
C THR A 61 -12.35 -6.51 7.07
N LEU A 62 -11.53 -5.49 6.81
CA LEU A 62 -10.41 -5.56 5.87
C LEU A 62 -9.20 -4.82 6.44
N ALA A 63 -8.06 -5.49 6.50
CA ALA A 63 -6.76 -4.88 6.76
C ALA A 63 -5.90 -4.92 5.49
N ILE A 64 -5.29 -3.77 5.14
CA ILE A 64 -4.31 -3.64 4.07
C ILE A 64 -3.05 -3.05 4.69
N GLN A 65 -1.96 -3.81 4.72
CA GLN A 65 -0.74 -3.44 5.42
C GLN A 65 0.44 -3.39 4.44
N ASP A 66 1.14 -2.26 4.43
CA ASP A 66 2.33 -2.05 3.60
C ASP A 66 3.52 -1.64 4.49
N PRO A 67 4.01 -2.56 5.34
CA PRO A 67 5.08 -2.24 6.29
C PRO A 67 6.40 -1.97 5.57
N PRO A 68 7.36 -1.27 6.22
CA PRO A 68 8.74 -1.20 5.72
C PRO A 68 9.31 -2.61 5.50
N TYR A 69 10.00 -2.82 4.35
CA TYR A 69 10.47 -4.17 3.97
C TYR A 69 11.86 -4.52 4.52
N ASN A 70 12.37 -3.76 5.50
CA ASN A 70 13.72 -3.92 6.05
C ASN A 70 14.86 -3.75 5.03
N LEU A 71 14.57 -3.10 3.92
CA LEU A 71 15.53 -2.93 2.82
C LEU A 71 16.12 -1.51 2.77
N VAL A 72 15.30 -0.48 3.00
CA VAL A 72 15.65 0.92 2.67
C VAL A 72 15.12 1.95 3.63
N ALA A 73 13.88 1.84 4.04
CA ALA A 73 13.23 2.83 4.89
C ALA A 73 13.56 2.49 6.35
N PHE A 74 14.00 3.51 7.12
CA PHE A 74 14.36 3.38 8.52
C PHE A 74 15.65 2.56 8.79
N GLU A 75 16.02 2.42 10.06
CA GLU A 75 17.15 1.60 10.46
C GLU A 75 16.93 0.14 10.04
N ARG A 76 17.93 -0.42 9.38
CA ARG A 76 17.93 -1.83 9.01
C ARG A 76 18.07 -2.67 10.29
N ARG A 77 17.05 -3.47 10.57
CA ARG A 77 17.04 -4.42 11.69
C ARG A 77 17.67 -5.75 11.28
N SER A 78 18.13 -6.54 12.27
CA SER A 78 18.39 -7.95 12.01
C SER A 78 17.08 -8.63 11.56
N ILE A 79 17.19 -9.80 10.91
CA ILE A 79 15.98 -10.49 10.45
C ILE A 79 15.10 -10.93 11.64
N GLU A 80 15.71 -11.34 12.72
CA GLU A 80 15.03 -11.73 13.96
C GLU A 80 14.25 -10.54 14.55
N GLU A 81 14.89 -9.38 14.69
CA GLU A 81 14.25 -8.17 15.18
C GLU A 81 13.11 -7.71 14.27
N TYR A 82 13.30 -7.82 12.95
CA TYR A 82 12.25 -7.48 11.99
C TYR A 82 11.06 -8.41 12.09
N ILE A 83 11.28 -9.71 12.26
CA ILE A 83 10.21 -10.69 12.41
C ILE A 83 9.49 -10.53 13.74
N ASP A 84 10.20 -10.26 14.84
CA ASP A 84 9.59 -9.98 16.15
C ASP A 84 8.76 -8.69 16.13
N TRP A 85 9.25 -7.66 15.46
CA TRP A 85 8.50 -6.43 15.21
C TRP A 85 7.25 -6.72 14.35
N SER A 86 7.41 -7.50 13.28
CA SER A 86 6.31 -7.88 12.39
C SER A 86 5.23 -8.67 13.13
N LYS A 87 5.63 -9.61 13.96
CA LYS A 87 4.71 -10.41 14.78
C LYS A 87 3.82 -9.53 15.66
N ARG A 88 4.37 -8.48 16.26
CA ARG A 88 3.61 -7.58 17.15
C ARG A 88 2.51 -6.84 16.39
N TRP A 89 2.80 -6.19 15.28
CA TRP A 89 1.75 -5.47 14.53
C TRP A 89 0.75 -6.43 13.87
N VAL A 90 1.16 -7.64 13.47
CA VAL A 90 0.23 -8.69 12.99
C VAL A 90 -0.75 -9.09 14.09
N GLN A 91 -0.27 -9.31 15.31
CA GLN A 91 -1.10 -9.65 16.45
C GLN A 91 -2.06 -8.51 16.81
N ASN A 92 -1.59 -7.27 16.82
CA ASN A 92 -2.45 -6.11 17.04
C ASN A 92 -3.52 -5.98 15.96
N THR A 93 -3.16 -6.20 14.68
CA THR A 93 -4.12 -6.23 13.58
C THR A 93 -5.18 -7.31 13.82
N TYR A 94 -4.76 -8.55 14.16
CA TYR A 94 -5.71 -9.64 14.43
C TYR A 94 -6.68 -9.30 15.58
N ALA A 95 -6.17 -8.70 16.65
CA ALA A 95 -6.96 -8.39 17.85
C ALA A 95 -8.10 -7.40 17.57
N VAL A 96 -7.87 -6.43 16.67
CA VAL A 96 -8.87 -5.39 16.38
C VAL A 96 -9.77 -5.69 15.19
N LEU A 97 -9.45 -6.72 14.39
CA LEU A 97 -10.28 -7.13 13.27
C LEU A 97 -11.57 -7.81 13.73
N ALA A 98 -12.64 -7.59 12.99
CA ALA A 98 -13.89 -8.33 13.12
C ALA A 98 -13.67 -9.85 13.07
N GLU A 99 -14.66 -10.63 13.50
CA GLU A 99 -14.61 -12.11 13.48
C GLU A 99 -14.35 -12.66 12.06
N ASN A 100 -14.95 -12.02 11.07
CA ASN A 100 -14.79 -12.37 9.66
C ASN A 100 -14.10 -11.22 8.94
N ALA A 101 -12.78 -11.35 8.70
CA ALA A 101 -11.97 -10.28 8.14
C ALA A 101 -10.87 -10.78 7.21
N SER A 102 -10.51 -9.95 6.25
CA SER A 102 -9.41 -10.17 5.31
C SER A 102 -8.17 -9.38 5.74
N LEU A 103 -6.99 -9.96 5.56
CA LEU A 103 -5.70 -9.30 5.75
C LEU A 103 -4.87 -9.44 4.49
N TYR A 104 -4.43 -8.31 3.96
CA TYR A 104 -3.46 -8.22 2.87
C TYR A 104 -2.17 -7.59 3.37
N VAL A 105 -1.03 -8.21 3.05
CA VAL A 105 0.29 -7.71 3.45
C VAL A 105 1.18 -7.61 2.24
N TRP A 106 1.61 -6.40 1.92
CA TRP A 106 2.65 -6.16 0.94
C TRP A 106 4.02 -6.49 1.55
N LEU A 107 4.86 -7.18 0.79
CA LEU A 107 6.25 -7.40 1.14
C LEU A 107 7.12 -7.26 -0.10
N GLY A 108 8.31 -6.71 0.09
CA GLY A 108 9.33 -6.70 -0.94
C GLY A 108 9.66 -8.14 -1.35
N ALA A 109 9.85 -8.33 -2.65
CA ALA A 109 10.29 -9.61 -3.16
C ALA A 109 11.74 -9.92 -2.75
N ASP A 110 12.15 -11.13 -2.97
CA ASP A 110 13.42 -11.84 -2.98
C ASP A 110 14.70 -11.03 -3.29
N GLN A 111 14.91 -9.86 -2.66
CA GLN A 111 16.04 -8.98 -2.99
C GLN A 111 17.28 -9.22 -2.12
N ASN A 112 17.14 -9.91 -1.00
CA ASN A 112 18.23 -10.26 -0.10
C ASN A 112 18.52 -11.78 -0.13
N ASP A 113 19.67 -12.15 0.35
CA ASP A 113 20.02 -13.55 0.58
C ASP A 113 18.94 -14.24 1.43
N GLY A 114 18.63 -15.50 1.09
CA GLY A 114 17.57 -16.25 1.75
C GLY A 114 16.14 -15.78 1.44
N PHE A 115 15.95 -14.92 0.41
CA PHE A 115 14.65 -14.32 0.07
C PHE A 115 14.03 -13.53 1.23
N GLN A 116 14.88 -12.88 2.02
CA GLN A 116 14.47 -12.10 3.19
C GLN A 116 13.86 -10.74 2.80
N PRO A 117 12.88 -10.23 3.56
CA PRO A 117 12.26 -10.87 4.74
C PRO A 117 11.06 -11.75 4.40
N LEU A 118 10.76 -11.98 3.11
CA LEU A 118 9.53 -12.64 2.66
C LEU A 118 9.40 -14.07 3.20
N ALA A 119 10.48 -14.87 3.09
CA ALA A 119 10.47 -16.27 3.54
C ALA A 119 10.22 -16.37 5.06
N ASP A 120 10.93 -15.56 5.84
CA ASP A 120 10.83 -15.56 7.31
C ASP A 120 9.46 -15.07 7.79
N PHE A 121 8.91 -14.04 7.11
CA PHE A 121 7.56 -13.54 7.39
C PHE A 121 6.50 -14.63 7.14
N ILE A 122 6.58 -15.36 6.03
CA ILE A 122 5.65 -16.47 5.74
C ILE A 122 5.77 -17.57 6.80
N ILE A 123 6.99 -17.89 7.26
CA ILE A 123 7.22 -18.87 8.32
C ILE A 123 6.60 -18.37 9.64
N MET A 124 6.82 -17.12 10.00
CA MET A 124 6.22 -16.49 11.19
C MET A 124 4.69 -16.55 11.14
N MET A 125 4.09 -16.26 9.99
CA MET A 125 2.63 -16.31 9.83
C MET A 125 2.00 -17.66 10.06
N ARG A 126 2.74 -18.79 9.94
CA ARG A 126 2.23 -20.13 10.29
C ARG A 126 1.86 -20.27 11.76
N SER A 127 2.45 -19.46 12.64
CA SER A 127 2.15 -19.44 14.08
C SER A 127 1.07 -18.42 14.45
N GLN A 128 0.57 -17.63 13.50
CA GLN A 128 -0.48 -16.65 13.74
C GLN A 128 -1.86 -17.25 13.44
N PRO A 129 -2.93 -16.75 14.09
CA PRO A 129 -4.28 -17.31 13.95
C PRO A 129 -4.98 -16.88 12.65
N PHE A 130 -4.23 -16.60 11.60
CA PHE A 130 -4.75 -16.31 10.26
C PHE A 130 -4.65 -17.54 9.36
N ALA A 131 -5.66 -17.75 8.52
CA ALA A 131 -5.60 -18.75 7.46
C ALA A 131 -5.02 -18.14 6.18
N SER A 132 -3.97 -18.74 5.62
CA SER A 132 -3.43 -18.31 4.32
C SER A 132 -4.39 -18.64 3.18
N ARG A 133 -4.55 -17.76 2.21
CA ARG A 133 -5.49 -17.91 1.08
C ARG A 133 -4.80 -17.83 -0.27
N SER A 134 -4.02 -16.79 -0.51
CA SER A 134 -3.41 -16.59 -1.82
C SER A 134 -2.08 -15.85 -1.71
N PHE A 135 -1.17 -16.24 -2.57
CA PHE A 135 0.04 -15.48 -2.88
C PHE A 135 -0.25 -14.71 -4.17
N ILE A 136 -0.23 -13.38 -4.09
CA ILE A 136 -0.59 -12.50 -5.19
C ILE A 136 0.67 -11.77 -5.65
N THR A 137 0.90 -11.72 -6.94
CA THR A 137 2.01 -10.98 -7.53
C THR A 137 1.49 -9.76 -8.28
N MET A 138 1.99 -8.58 -7.96
CA MET A 138 1.77 -7.37 -8.74
C MET A 138 2.96 -7.13 -9.66
N ARG A 139 2.71 -7.00 -10.96
CA ARG A 139 3.74 -6.63 -11.92
C ARG A 139 3.95 -5.12 -11.94
N ASN A 140 5.18 -4.69 -11.68
CA ASN A 140 5.58 -3.30 -11.85
C ASN A 140 5.63 -2.91 -13.33
N GLN A 141 5.37 -1.64 -13.64
CA GLN A 141 5.44 -1.11 -15.00
C GLN A 141 6.86 -1.14 -15.55
N ARG A 142 7.84 -0.86 -14.70
CA ARG A 142 9.27 -0.90 -15.02
C ARG A 142 9.96 -1.88 -14.09
N GLY A 143 10.88 -2.65 -14.64
CA GLY A 143 11.73 -3.52 -13.86
C GLY A 143 12.98 -2.80 -13.37
N TYR A 144 13.52 -3.30 -12.30
CA TYR A 144 14.78 -2.89 -11.71
C TYR A 144 15.72 -4.09 -11.67
N GLY A 145 16.99 -3.86 -11.80
CA GLY A 145 17.96 -4.94 -11.65
C GLY A 145 19.28 -4.66 -12.34
N THR A 146 20.23 -5.54 -12.11
CA THR A 146 21.53 -5.54 -12.73
C THR A 146 21.51 -6.37 -14.00
N GLN A 147 22.48 -6.17 -14.89
CA GLN A 147 22.67 -7.02 -16.08
C GLN A 147 23.13 -8.44 -15.74
N LYS A 148 23.31 -8.76 -14.46
CA LYS A 148 23.82 -10.04 -13.97
C LYS A 148 22.73 -10.95 -13.34
N ASN A 149 21.47 -10.48 -13.26
CA ASN A 149 20.37 -11.23 -12.71
C ASN A 149 19.06 -10.88 -13.43
N TRP A 150 18.00 -11.62 -13.11
CA TRP A 150 16.65 -11.35 -13.57
C TRP A 150 16.21 -9.93 -13.16
N MET A 151 15.56 -9.23 -14.06
CA MET A 151 14.99 -7.91 -13.77
C MET A 151 13.83 -8.07 -12.77
N ALA A 152 13.91 -7.39 -11.63
CA ALA A 152 12.83 -7.37 -10.66
C ALA A 152 11.64 -6.57 -11.20
N VAL A 153 10.55 -7.25 -11.53
CA VAL A 153 9.33 -6.64 -12.13
C VAL A 153 8.10 -6.91 -11.28
N ARG A 154 8.26 -7.41 -10.06
CA ARG A 154 7.13 -7.83 -9.23
C ARG A 154 7.23 -7.32 -7.81
N GLN A 155 6.07 -7.21 -7.16
CA GLN A 155 5.90 -7.06 -5.72
C GLN A 155 4.96 -8.15 -5.23
N GLU A 156 5.24 -8.66 -4.05
CA GLU A 156 4.45 -9.74 -3.46
C GLU A 156 3.42 -9.21 -2.49
N LEU A 157 2.22 -9.75 -2.59
CA LEU A 157 1.08 -9.45 -1.75
C LEU A 157 0.53 -10.75 -1.17
N LEU A 158 0.59 -10.90 0.13
CA LEU A 158 0.09 -12.06 0.84
C LEU A 158 -1.34 -11.84 1.30
N TYR A 159 -2.23 -12.78 1.01
CA TYR A 159 -3.62 -12.74 1.42
C TYR A 159 -3.94 -13.78 2.47
N TYR A 160 -4.46 -13.33 3.60
CA TYR A 160 -4.86 -14.12 4.75
C TYR A 160 -6.31 -13.79 5.16
N THR A 161 -6.93 -14.69 5.92
CA THR A 161 -8.27 -14.48 6.47
C THR A 161 -8.35 -14.84 7.95
N LYS A 162 -9.21 -14.11 8.66
CA LYS A 162 -9.77 -14.45 9.97
C LYS A 162 -11.22 -14.86 9.73
N GLY A 163 -11.64 -16.02 10.23
CA GLY A 163 -12.98 -16.53 9.98
C GLY A 163 -13.31 -16.73 8.48
N ASN A 164 -14.50 -16.33 8.08
CA ASN A 164 -15.02 -16.49 6.72
C ASN A 164 -15.48 -15.13 6.13
N PRO A 165 -14.55 -14.25 5.75
CA PRO A 165 -14.88 -12.93 5.24
C PRO A 165 -15.52 -12.94 3.86
N VAL A 166 -16.12 -11.82 3.51
CA VAL A 166 -16.62 -11.56 2.16
C VAL A 166 -15.48 -11.59 1.15
N PHE A 167 -15.75 -12.24 0.01
CA PHE A 167 -14.93 -12.13 -1.19
C PHE A 167 -15.83 -11.97 -2.42
N ASN A 168 -15.83 -10.77 -3.02
CA ASN A 168 -16.70 -10.40 -4.14
C ASN A 168 -16.08 -10.89 -5.46
N VAL A 169 -16.33 -12.14 -5.81
CA VAL A 169 -15.78 -12.80 -7.02
C VAL A 169 -16.21 -12.07 -8.30
N GLU A 170 -17.39 -11.48 -8.30
CA GLU A 170 -17.97 -10.79 -9.46
C GLU A 170 -17.83 -9.26 -9.38
N ALA A 171 -16.96 -8.74 -8.51
CA ALA A 171 -16.67 -7.32 -8.47
C ALA A 171 -16.18 -6.84 -9.85
N GLU A 172 -16.70 -5.72 -10.30
CA GLU A 172 -16.29 -5.14 -11.58
C GLU A 172 -14.82 -4.67 -11.51
N TYR A 173 -14.00 -5.28 -12.33
CA TYR A 173 -12.61 -4.90 -12.54
C TYR A 173 -12.48 -4.27 -13.92
N THR A 174 -12.90 -3.02 -14.02
CA THR A 174 -12.96 -2.26 -15.29
C THR A 174 -11.58 -2.01 -15.93
N ASP A 175 -10.52 -2.29 -15.20
CA ASP A 175 -9.13 -2.15 -15.63
C ASP A 175 -8.58 -3.43 -16.31
N ILE A 176 -9.33 -4.53 -16.31
CA ILE A 176 -8.94 -5.78 -16.95
C ILE A 176 -9.97 -6.11 -18.04
N PRO A 177 -9.65 -5.88 -19.32
CA PRO A 177 -10.57 -6.23 -20.38
C PRO A 177 -10.76 -7.75 -20.47
N LYS A 178 -12.00 -8.16 -20.67
CA LYS A 178 -12.33 -9.56 -20.88
C LYS A 178 -11.83 -10.02 -22.26
N ILE A 179 -10.87 -10.92 -22.24
CA ILE A 179 -10.46 -11.61 -23.45
C ILE A 179 -11.23 -12.92 -23.49
N LEU A 180 -12.20 -13.03 -24.38
CA LEU A 180 -12.87 -14.29 -24.64
C LEU A 180 -11.90 -15.25 -25.32
N ARG A 181 -11.42 -16.22 -24.54
CA ARG A 181 -10.66 -17.34 -25.06
C ARG A 181 -11.47 -18.60 -24.86
N GLY A 182 -11.84 -19.24 -25.96
CA GLY A 182 -12.36 -20.61 -25.94
C GLY A 182 -11.20 -21.57 -25.63
N TYR A 183 -11.48 -22.61 -24.85
CA TYR A 183 -10.60 -23.76 -24.74
C TYR A 183 -11.42 -25.04 -24.91
N TYR A 184 -10.77 -26.06 -25.47
CA TYR A 184 -11.40 -27.38 -25.61
C TYR A 184 -11.18 -28.17 -24.33
N LYS A 185 -12.26 -28.73 -23.80
CA LYS A 185 -12.22 -29.67 -22.67
C LYS A 185 -12.72 -31.02 -23.14
N GLU A 186 -11.94 -32.07 -22.94
CA GLU A 186 -12.37 -33.42 -23.15
C GLU A 186 -12.93 -34.00 -21.84
N VAL A 187 -14.16 -34.48 -21.89
CA VAL A 187 -14.82 -35.18 -20.79
C VAL A 187 -15.41 -36.47 -21.38
N ASN A 188 -14.96 -37.62 -20.88
CA ASN A 188 -15.39 -38.93 -21.33
C ASN A 188 -15.23 -39.19 -22.85
N GLY A 189 -14.14 -38.72 -23.43
CA GLY A 189 -13.84 -38.87 -24.87
C GLY A 189 -14.61 -37.87 -25.77
N VAL A 190 -15.41 -36.98 -25.21
CA VAL A 190 -16.11 -35.93 -25.97
C VAL A 190 -15.41 -34.60 -25.77
N VAL A 191 -14.94 -34.04 -26.88
CA VAL A 191 -14.34 -32.71 -26.90
C VAL A 191 -15.45 -31.67 -26.94
N THR A 192 -15.52 -30.83 -25.91
CA THR A 192 -16.46 -29.72 -25.83
C THR A 192 -15.73 -28.39 -25.81
N GLU A 193 -16.22 -27.42 -26.59
CA GLU A 193 -15.74 -26.06 -26.50
C GLU A 193 -16.28 -25.39 -25.25
N ASN A 194 -15.38 -24.99 -24.37
CA ASN A 194 -15.70 -24.25 -23.16
C ASN A 194 -15.36 -22.78 -23.37
N LEU A 195 -16.36 -21.96 -23.56
CA LEU A 195 -16.19 -20.52 -23.54
C LEU A 195 -16.15 -20.04 -22.09
N GLU A 196 -15.11 -19.30 -21.72
CA GLU A 196 -15.05 -18.67 -20.42
C GLU A 196 -16.18 -17.62 -20.33
N ARG A 197 -17.27 -18.02 -19.69
CA ARG A 197 -18.47 -17.20 -19.53
C ARG A 197 -18.43 -16.51 -18.18
N GLY A 198 -18.08 -15.22 -18.16
CA GLY A 198 -18.40 -14.35 -17.02
C GLY A 198 -19.65 -13.53 -17.35
N LYS A 199 -20.43 -13.19 -16.35
CA LYS A 199 -21.60 -12.31 -16.49
C LYS A 199 -21.22 -10.86 -16.74
N ALA A 200 -20.00 -10.44 -16.37
CA ALA A 200 -19.47 -9.10 -16.53
C ALA A 200 -18.57 -9.00 -17.76
N ASP A 201 -18.36 -7.81 -18.29
CA ASP A 201 -17.44 -7.52 -19.41
C ASP A 201 -15.96 -7.60 -18.97
N THR A 202 -15.71 -7.87 -17.71
CA THR A 202 -14.38 -8.01 -17.10
C THR A 202 -14.17 -9.41 -16.55
N ILE A 203 -12.92 -9.84 -16.44
CA ILE A 203 -12.55 -11.13 -15.86
C ILE A 203 -12.52 -11.06 -14.33
N ARG A 204 -12.63 -12.21 -13.68
CA ARG A 204 -12.42 -12.35 -12.24
C ARG A 204 -11.02 -11.89 -11.83
N ALA A 205 -10.90 -11.39 -10.61
CA ALA A 205 -9.59 -11.07 -10.03
C ALA A 205 -8.70 -12.32 -9.97
N GLY A 206 -7.65 -12.33 -10.79
CA GLY A 206 -6.60 -13.33 -10.68
C GLY A 206 -5.57 -12.94 -9.62
N ASN A 207 -4.76 -13.91 -9.18
CA ASN A 207 -3.67 -13.67 -8.25
C ASN A 207 -2.40 -13.09 -8.90
N VAL A 208 -2.50 -12.64 -10.14
CA VAL A 208 -1.50 -11.83 -10.81
C VAL A 208 -2.15 -10.51 -11.20
N ILE A 209 -1.74 -9.43 -10.55
CA ILE A 209 -2.17 -8.07 -10.87
C ILE A 209 -1.28 -7.55 -11.99
N GLN A 210 -1.79 -7.59 -13.20
CA GLN A 210 -1.08 -7.08 -14.39
C GLN A 210 -1.52 -5.65 -14.71
N GLN A 211 -0.62 -4.88 -15.31
CA GLN A 211 -0.92 -3.59 -15.94
C GLN A 211 -1.55 -2.53 -15.03
N VAL A 212 -1.26 -2.57 -13.74
CA VAL A 212 -1.60 -1.45 -12.88
C VAL A 212 -0.57 -0.36 -13.13
N PHE A 213 -0.98 0.64 -13.89
CA PHE A 213 -0.13 1.80 -14.16
C PHE A 213 -0.23 2.79 -13.01
N TYR A 214 0.91 3.18 -12.48
CA TYR A 214 1.01 4.36 -11.64
C TYR A 214 0.73 5.60 -12.51
N ARG A 215 -0.31 6.34 -12.16
CA ARG A 215 -0.66 7.55 -12.90
C ARG A 215 0.05 8.75 -12.30
N MET A 216 0.64 9.59 -13.15
CA MET A 216 1.31 10.81 -12.67
C MET A 216 0.39 11.73 -11.85
N GLU A 217 -0.91 11.73 -12.16
CA GLU A 217 -1.93 12.49 -11.42
C GLU A 217 -2.10 12.03 -9.97
N GLU A 218 -1.75 10.76 -9.64
CA GLU A 218 -1.79 10.20 -8.28
C GLU A 218 -0.57 10.60 -7.45
N ASN A 219 0.46 11.17 -8.08
CA ASN A 219 1.76 11.38 -7.45
C ASN A 219 1.66 12.26 -6.21
N VAL A 220 2.26 11.78 -5.13
CA VAL A 220 2.51 12.52 -3.89
C VAL A 220 4.00 12.75 -3.79
N SER A 221 4.45 13.94 -4.12
CA SER A 221 5.87 14.29 -4.13
C SER A 221 6.51 14.05 -2.76
N GLY A 222 7.69 13.45 -2.74
CA GLY A 222 8.38 13.05 -1.51
C GLY A 222 8.05 11.63 -1.00
N CYS A 223 7.00 10.99 -1.53
CA CYS A 223 6.55 9.64 -1.13
C CYS A 223 6.89 8.63 -2.23
N TYR A 224 8.10 8.06 -2.20
CA TYR A 224 8.61 7.25 -3.30
C TYR A 224 8.03 5.84 -3.42
N CYS A 225 7.64 5.20 -2.32
CA CYS A 225 7.11 3.83 -2.32
C CYS A 225 5.59 3.76 -2.39
N GLN A 226 4.95 4.80 -2.93
CA GLN A 226 3.50 4.86 -3.04
C GLN A 226 2.95 3.70 -3.87
N LYS A 227 1.95 2.98 -3.33
CA LYS A 227 1.23 1.96 -4.09
C LYS A 227 0.28 2.60 -5.10
N PRO A 228 0.13 2.00 -6.31
CA PRO A 228 -0.85 2.46 -7.28
C PRO A 228 -2.28 2.38 -6.73
N LEU A 229 -3.05 3.44 -6.88
CA LEU A 229 -4.42 3.54 -6.38
C LEU A 229 -5.30 2.38 -6.87
N LYS A 230 -5.19 2.02 -8.14
CA LYS A 230 -5.91 0.91 -8.76
C LYS A 230 -5.65 -0.45 -8.11
N SER A 231 -4.45 -0.70 -7.60
CA SER A 231 -4.13 -1.94 -6.88
C SER A 231 -4.91 -2.02 -5.56
N ILE A 232 -4.95 -0.91 -4.84
CA ILE A 232 -5.67 -0.83 -3.56
C ILE A 232 -7.19 -0.89 -3.79
N GLU A 233 -7.71 -0.16 -4.78
CA GLU A 233 -9.12 -0.25 -5.15
C GLU A 233 -9.55 -1.69 -5.46
N ARG A 234 -8.71 -2.45 -6.16
CA ARG A 234 -8.97 -3.86 -6.49
C ARG A 234 -9.11 -4.72 -5.24
N ILE A 235 -8.21 -4.56 -4.28
CA ILE A 235 -8.26 -5.27 -2.99
C ILE A 235 -9.54 -4.91 -2.24
N ILE A 236 -9.87 -3.63 -2.16
CA ILE A 236 -11.06 -3.14 -1.45
C ILE A 236 -12.33 -3.67 -2.10
N ARG A 237 -12.45 -3.65 -3.42
CA ARG A 237 -13.62 -4.20 -4.14
C ARG A 237 -13.78 -5.71 -3.93
N ALA A 238 -12.66 -6.44 -3.94
CA ALA A 238 -12.69 -7.89 -3.75
C ALA A 238 -13.11 -8.29 -2.33
N SER A 239 -12.65 -7.57 -1.30
CA SER A 239 -12.71 -8.04 0.09
C SER A 239 -13.47 -7.13 1.04
N SER A 240 -14.34 -6.25 0.53
CA SER A 240 -15.22 -5.43 1.36
C SER A 240 -16.49 -5.01 0.62
N ASN A 241 -17.52 -4.70 1.39
CA ASN A 241 -18.73 -4.07 0.92
C ASN A 241 -18.72 -2.55 1.16
N LYS A 242 -19.66 -1.83 0.54
CA LYS A 242 -19.85 -0.42 0.83
C LYS A 242 -20.17 -0.22 2.33
N ASN A 243 -19.60 0.81 2.92
CA ASN A 243 -19.66 1.17 4.35
C ASN A 243 -18.85 0.26 5.30
N ASP A 244 -18.21 -0.78 4.81
CA ASP A 244 -17.29 -1.56 5.63
C ASP A 244 -16.14 -0.69 6.13
N THR A 245 -15.51 -1.11 7.22
CA THR A 245 -14.36 -0.44 7.81
C THR A 245 -13.07 -1.15 7.43
N ILE A 246 -12.13 -0.37 6.93
CA ILE A 246 -10.78 -0.80 6.53
C ILE A 246 -9.78 -0.27 7.54
N ILE A 247 -8.75 -1.05 7.85
CA ILE A 247 -7.62 -0.62 8.67
C ILE A 247 -6.31 -0.73 7.90
N ASP A 248 -5.47 0.31 8.02
CA ASP A 248 -4.12 0.38 7.47
C ASP A 248 -3.20 1.06 8.49
N LEU A 249 -2.26 0.31 9.06
CA LEU A 249 -1.36 0.81 10.12
C LEU A 249 -0.05 1.38 9.55
N PHE A 250 0.07 1.48 8.21
CA PHE A 250 1.25 1.95 7.50
C PHE A 250 0.84 2.91 6.37
N ALA A 251 0.18 4.01 6.75
CA ALA A 251 -0.50 4.94 5.85
C ALA A 251 0.37 5.49 4.72
N HIS A 252 1.63 5.81 5.03
CA HIS A 252 2.58 6.46 4.12
C HIS A 252 1.94 7.63 3.35
N SER A 253 1.68 7.48 2.05
CA SER A 253 1.05 8.51 1.19
C SER A 253 -0.49 8.54 1.25
N GLY A 254 -1.13 7.74 2.11
CA GLY A 254 -2.58 7.72 2.28
C GLY A 254 -3.37 7.06 1.14
N THR A 255 -2.76 6.17 0.37
CA THR A 255 -3.43 5.55 -0.78
C THR A 255 -4.63 4.70 -0.36
N THR A 256 -4.54 3.96 0.76
CA THR A 256 -5.65 3.15 1.28
C THR A 256 -6.82 4.02 1.72
N LEU A 257 -6.56 5.11 2.42
CA LEU A 257 -7.60 6.05 2.85
C LEU A 257 -8.31 6.67 1.64
N LEU A 258 -7.55 7.13 0.64
CA LEU A 258 -8.13 7.70 -0.57
C LEU A 258 -8.97 6.68 -1.35
N ALA A 259 -8.49 5.45 -1.51
CA ALA A 259 -9.25 4.38 -2.17
C ALA A 259 -10.54 4.05 -1.40
N ALA A 260 -10.49 4.03 -0.08
CA ALA A 260 -11.67 3.82 0.77
C ALA A 260 -12.69 4.95 0.60
N GLU A 261 -12.26 6.21 0.55
CA GLU A 261 -13.13 7.37 0.28
C GLU A 261 -13.83 7.23 -1.07
N ILE A 262 -13.08 6.99 -2.15
CA ILE A 262 -13.60 6.84 -3.52
C ILE A 262 -14.65 5.71 -3.60
N LEU A 263 -14.39 4.62 -2.91
CA LEU A 263 -15.26 3.44 -2.96
C LEU A 263 -16.38 3.43 -1.90
N GLY A 264 -16.50 4.47 -1.08
CA GLY A 264 -17.54 4.57 -0.06
C GLY A 264 -17.35 3.63 1.13
N ARG A 265 -16.09 3.44 1.58
CA ARG A 265 -15.72 2.69 2.79
C ARG A 265 -15.20 3.64 3.86
N ARG A 266 -15.25 3.21 5.12
CA ARG A 266 -14.53 3.87 6.22
C ARG A 266 -13.07 3.40 6.21
N CYS A 267 -12.15 4.29 6.55
CA CYS A 267 -10.74 3.93 6.76
C CYS A 267 -10.24 4.45 8.10
N LEU A 268 -9.61 3.57 8.86
CA LEU A 268 -8.86 3.85 10.06
C LEU A 268 -7.40 3.61 9.72
N THR A 269 -6.60 4.66 9.61
CA THR A 269 -5.22 4.52 9.15
C THR A 269 -4.24 5.18 10.10
N ALA A 270 -3.03 4.70 10.15
CA ALA A 270 -1.97 5.24 10.99
C ALA A 270 -0.61 5.22 10.30
N ASP A 271 0.25 6.10 10.74
CA ASP A 271 1.68 6.07 10.48
C ASP A 271 2.42 6.50 11.73
N VAL A 272 3.63 6.03 11.93
CA VAL A 272 4.46 6.47 13.06
C VAL A 272 5.01 7.88 12.85
N ASP A 273 5.04 8.33 11.61
CA ASP A 273 5.62 9.60 11.18
C ASP A 273 4.55 10.69 11.02
N PRO A 274 4.62 11.81 11.78
CA PRO A 274 3.69 12.92 11.68
C PRO A 274 3.56 13.49 10.26
N ILE A 275 4.63 13.48 9.48
CA ILE A 275 4.64 14.02 8.12
C ILE A 275 3.76 13.17 7.19
N PHE A 276 3.86 11.84 7.28
CA PHE A 276 3.01 10.96 6.47
C PHE A 276 1.56 10.98 6.93
N CYS A 277 1.31 11.15 8.23
CA CYS A 277 -0.05 11.41 8.73
C CYS A 277 -0.64 12.70 8.12
N GLU A 278 0.13 13.78 8.12
CA GLU A 278 -0.29 15.07 7.54
C GLU A 278 -0.54 14.97 6.03
N ILE A 279 0.35 14.30 5.30
CA ILE A 279 0.18 14.03 3.87
C ILE A 279 -1.11 13.25 3.61
N THR A 280 -1.38 12.24 4.40
CA THR A 280 -2.59 11.41 4.30
C THR A 280 -3.85 12.25 4.47
N ILE A 281 -3.90 13.14 5.48
CA ILE A 281 -5.03 14.02 5.73
C ILE A 281 -5.19 15.04 4.58
N ARG A 282 -4.10 15.70 4.19
CA ARG A 282 -4.12 16.70 3.09
C ARG A 282 -4.53 16.08 1.77
N ARG A 283 -4.15 14.83 1.51
CA ARG A 283 -4.55 14.12 0.28
C ARG A 283 -6.05 13.87 0.23
N LEU A 284 -6.66 13.49 1.35
CA LEU A 284 -8.11 13.36 1.45
C LEU A 284 -8.81 14.71 1.22
N GLU A 285 -8.36 15.76 1.90
CA GLU A 285 -8.90 17.12 1.76
C GLU A 285 -8.76 17.63 0.32
N HIS A 286 -7.59 17.43 -0.29
CA HIS A 286 -7.34 17.80 -1.68
C HIS A 286 -8.28 17.09 -2.64
N TYR A 287 -8.45 15.77 -2.45
CA TYR A 287 -9.41 15.00 -3.26
C TYR A 287 -10.84 15.51 -3.13
N ARG A 288 -11.31 15.75 -1.92
CA ARG A 288 -12.67 16.27 -1.67
C ARG A 288 -12.89 17.66 -2.28
N GLN A 289 -11.88 18.50 -2.29
CA GLN A 289 -11.95 19.85 -2.84
C GLN A 289 -11.85 19.89 -4.37
N THR A 290 -11.05 19.03 -4.96
CA THR A 290 -10.64 19.14 -6.37
C THR A 290 -11.00 17.94 -7.24
N GLY A 291 -11.34 16.80 -6.67
CA GLY A 291 -11.49 15.52 -7.35
C GLY A 291 -10.15 14.89 -7.80
N ARG A 292 -9.00 15.50 -7.48
CA ARG A 292 -7.69 15.00 -7.87
C ARG A 292 -7.13 14.06 -6.82
N THR A 293 -6.50 12.97 -7.26
CA THR A 293 -6.00 11.88 -6.41
C THR A 293 -4.57 12.09 -5.90
N GLY A 294 -3.92 13.15 -6.34
CA GLY A 294 -2.58 13.58 -5.96
C GLY A 294 -2.27 14.98 -6.50
N TRP A 295 -1.01 15.35 -6.48
CA TRP A 295 -0.56 16.69 -6.88
C TRP A 295 0.15 16.74 -8.23
N GLN A 296 0.29 15.61 -8.91
CA GLN A 296 1.01 15.50 -10.19
C GLN A 296 2.46 16.03 -10.09
N ASN A 297 2.68 17.30 -10.40
CA ASN A 297 3.98 17.97 -10.34
C ASN A 297 4.13 18.89 -9.12
N GLY A 298 3.12 18.97 -8.27
CA GLY A 298 3.14 19.75 -7.05
C GLY A 298 3.41 18.91 -5.80
N HIS A 299 3.17 19.46 -4.62
CA HIS A 299 3.36 18.77 -3.35
C HIS A 299 2.34 19.20 -2.27
N PRO A 300 2.13 18.38 -1.22
CA PRO A 300 1.11 18.64 -0.21
C PRO A 300 1.30 19.95 0.59
N PHE A 301 2.50 20.52 0.62
CA PHE A 301 2.87 21.68 1.44
C PHE A 301 3.08 22.96 0.63
N GLU A 302 2.59 23.04 -0.61
CA GLU A 302 2.79 24.22 -1.48
C GLU A 302 2.29 25.54 -0.88
N LYS A 303 1.21 25.48 -0.09
CA LYS A 303 0.62 26.65 0.54
C LYS A 303 1.45 27.16 1.73
N ASP A 304 2.07 26.24 2.46
CA ASP A 304 2.83 26.57 3.67
C ASP A 304 4.29 26.88 3.36
N LEU A 305 4.84 26.24 2.35
CA LEU A 305 6.24 26.30 1.96
C LEU A 305 6.38 26.51 0.45
N PRO A 306 5.97 27.68 -0.07
CA PRO A 306 5.98 27.96 -1.51
C PRO A 306 7.40 28.04 -2.10
N ASP A 307 8.41 28.16 -1.26
CA ASP A 307 9.82 28.23 -1.63
C ASP A 307 10.51 26.84 -1.66
N LEU A 308 9.80 25.77 -1.35
CA LEU A 308 10.33 24.40 -1.40
C LEU A 308 10.60 23.88 -2.82
N PHE A 309 10.48 24.71 -3.82
CA PHE A 309 10.95 24.37 -5.16
C PHE A 309 12.49 24.38 -5.18
N LEU A 310 13.09 23.20 -5.25
CA LEU A 310 14.53 23.09 -5.46
C LEU A 310 14.90 23.80 -6.78
N ARG A 311 15.87 24.69 -6.73
CA ARG A 311 16.48 25.25 -7.94
C ARG A 311 17.22 24.15 -8.67
N GLU A 312 17.15 24.11 -10.00
CA GLU A 312 17.85 23.11 -10.86
C GLU A 312 19.35 22.98 -10.55
N SER A 313 19.96 23.95 -9.86
CA SER A 313 21.38 23.99 -9.50
C SER A 313 21.76 23.15 -8.27
N GLU A 314 20.80 22.60 -7.53
CA GLU A 314 21.05 21.83 -6.29
C GLU A 314 20.82 20.32 -6.45
N VAL A 315 20.39 19.91 -7.62
CA VAL A 315 20.38 18.48 -7.95
C VAL A 315 21.76 18.11 -8.49
N ASP A 316 22.65 17.71 -7.59
CA ASP A 316 23.87 17.03 -8.03
C ASP A 316 23.47 15.89 -8.97
N PRO A 317 23.96 15.86 -10.22
CA PRO A 317 23.72 14.70 -11.06
C PRO A 317 24.30 13.52 -10.31
N LEU A 318 23.49 12.49 -10.06
CA LEU A 318 23.94 11.21 -9.53
C LEU A 318 25.28 10.87 -10.21
N PRO A 319 26.38 10.69 -9.48
CA PRO A 319 27.68 10.46 -10.09
C PRO A 319 27.55 9.25 -11.01
N LEU A 320 27.78 9.47 -12.31
CA LEU A 320 27.88 8.44 -13.33
C LEU A 320 29.04 7.50 -12.99
N GLY A 321 28.88 6.64 -11.99
CA GLY A 321 29.94 5.76 -11.52
C GLY A 321 29.79 5.19 -10.13
N ALA A 322 28.79 5.58 -9.35
CA ALA A 322 28.50 4.88 -8.10
C ALA A 322 28.01 3.49 -8.44
N SER A 323 28.80 2.50 -8.11
CA SER A 323 28.53 1.08 -8.32
C SER A 323 27.13 0.74 -7.85
N SER A 324 26.43 0.05 -8.69
CA SER A 324 25.02 -0.34 -8.71
C SER A 324 24.48 -1.10 -7.49
N SER A 325 25.06 -0.98 -6.31
CA SER A 325 24.55 -1.63 -5.09
C SER A 325 23.51 -0.82 -4.32
N GLN A 326 23.28 0.45 -4.68
CA GLN A 326 22.32 1.30 -3.96
C GLN A 326 21.07 1.71 -4.76
N ALA A 327 21.01 1.44 -6.06
CA ALA A 327 19.87 1.81 -6.90
C ALA A 327 18.76 0.76 -6.98
N THR A 328 18.85 -0.32 -6.22
CA THR A 328 17.88 -1.44 -6.27
C THR A 328 16.68 -1.27 -5.35
N LEU A 329 16.34 -0.05 -5.01
CA LEU A 329 15.57 0.12 -3.81
C LEU A 329 14.12 0.43 -4.01
N PHE A 330 13.62 0.23 -5.16
CA PHE A 330 12.19 0.37 -5.40
C PHE A 330 11.76 -0.39 -6.51
N GLY A 331 11.15 -1.20 -5.97
CA GLY A 331 9.82 -1.58 -6.09
C GLY A 331 8.73 -0.53 -6.02
#